data_a44579f11c046ef73fee6f007ffd574c
#
_entry.id   a44579f11c046ef73fee6f007ffd574c
#
_cell.length_a   1.000
_cell.length_b   1.000
_cell.length_c   1.000
_cell.angle_alpha   90.00
_cell.angle_beta   90.00
_cell.angle_gamma   90.00
#
_symmetry.space_group_name_H-M   'P 1'
#
loop_
_entity.id
_entity.type
_entity.pdbx_description
1 polymer ?
#
loop_
_entity_poly.entity_id
_entity_poly.type
_entity_poly.pdbx_seq_one_letter_code
_entity_poly.pdbx_strand_id
1 'polypeptide(L)'
;RNPLESRDPMGFKMGIVGLPNVGKSTLFNALTQTAAAEAANYPFCTIEPNVGEVGVPDERLDKLARIAGSKEIIPTRLTFVDIAGLVRGASKGEGLGNQFLSHIREVDAVAYVLRCFEDDDITHVEGRIDPLSDAETVETELMLADLDSCEKRLANVEKRAKGGDKEAKAQAALLEKA
;
A
#
# COMPACT_ATOMS: atom_id res chain seq x y z
N ARG A 1 3.25 -7.96 34.08
CA ARG A 1 2.74 -7.73 32.72
C ARG A 1 3.91 -7.83 31.77
N ASN A 2 3.87 -8.83 30.89
CA ASN A 2 4.93 -9.12 29.93
C ASN A 2 4.92 -8.04 28.84
N PRO A 3 6.01 -7.29 28.58
CA PRO A 3 6.03 -6.23 27.56
C PRO A 3 5.92 -6.73 26.12
N LEU A 4 5.80 -8.04 25.91
CA LEU A 4 5.73 -8.68 24.58
C LEU A 4 4.31 -9.00 24.12
N GLU A 5 3.27 -8.72 24.93
CA GLU A 5 1.87 -9.08 24.63
C GLU A 5 1.05 -8.02 23.85
N SER A 6 1.65 -6.92 23.42
CA SER A 6 0.92 -5.86 22.70
C SER A 6 1.60 -5.41 21.40
N ARG A 7 2.34 -6.31 20.74
CA ARG A 7 2.71 -6.06 19.34
C ARG A 7 1.70 -6.80 18.48
N ASP A 8 0.88 -6.04 17.77
CA ASP A 8 0.19 -6.54 16.58
C ASP A 8 1.17 -7.42 15.79
N PRO A 9 0.72 -8.56 15.25
CA PRO A 9 1.61 -9.38 14.45
C PRO A 9 2.20 -8.47 13.38
N MET A 10 3.52 -8.24 13.46
CA MET A 10 4.24 -7.30 12.58
C MET A 10 4.21 -7.87 11.16
N GLY A 11 3.06 -7.74 10.51
CA GLY A 11 2.91 -7.94 9.09
C GLY A 11 3.25 -6.64 8.38
N PHE A 12 4.25 -6.66 7.51
CA PHE A 12 4.52 -5.57 6.60
C PHE A 12 3.41 -5.52 5.55
N LYS A 13 2.76 -4.36 5.39
CA LYS A 13 1.68 -4.15 4.43
C LYS A 13 2.21 -3.45 3.19
N MET A 14 1.96 -4.04 2.01
CA MET A 14 2.34 -3.49 0.72
C MET A 14 1.10 -3.21 -0.13
N GLY A 15 0.89 -1.97 -0.49
CA GLY A 15 -0.17 -1.57 -1.42
C GLY A 15 0.27 -1.77 -2.87
N ILE A 16 -0.54 -2.45 -3.67
CA ILE A 16 -0.32 -2.58 -5.11
C ILE A 16 -1.10 -1.47 -5.81
N VAL A 17 -0.40 -0.59 -6.52
CA VAL A 17 -0.99 0.55 -7.23
C VAL A 17 -0.60 0.57 -8.70
N GLY A 18 -1.38 1.24 -9.52
CA GLY A 18 -1.14 1.44 -10.94
C GLY A 18 -2.42 1.82 -11.66
N LEU A 19 -2.31 2.18 -12.93
CA LEU A 19 -3.45 2.52 -13.77
C LEU A 19 -4.39 1.31 -13.98
N PRO A 20 -5.62 1.50 -14.43
CA PRO A 20 -6.50 0.40 -14.81
C PRO A 20 -5.89 -0.46 -15.93
N ASN A 21 -6.20 -1.75 -15.91
CA ASN A 21 -5.81 -2.72 -16.96
C ASN A 21 -4.28 -2.95 -17.12
N VAL A 22 -3.48 -2.65 -16.09
CA VAL A 22 -2.02 -2.91 -16.10
C VAL A 22 -1.65 -4.28 -15.53
N GLY A 23 -2.63 -5.04 -15.00
CA GLY A 23 -2.41 -6.39 -14.46
C GLY A 23 -2.31 -6.47 -12.94
N LYS A 24 -2.69 -5.41 -12.18
CA LYS A 24 -2.63 -5.40 -10.70
C LYS A 24 -3.34 -6.59 -10.07
N SER A 25 -4.62 -6.75 -10.37
CA SER A 25 -5.43 -7.82 -9.77
C SER A 25 -4.99 -9.21 -10.24
N THR A 26 -4.43 -9.32 -11.46
CA THR A 26 -3.81 -10.55 -11.95
C THR A 26 -2.59 -10.92 -11.11
N LEU A 27 -1.71 -9.95 -10.87
CA LEU A 27 -0.53 -10.12 -10.01
C LEU A 27 -0.95 -10.46 -8.57
N PHE A 28 -1.90 -9.71 -8.00
CA PHE A 28 -2.43 -9.94 -6.66
C PHE A 28 -2.99 -11.36 -6.53
N ASN A 29 -3.83 -11.80 -7.48
CA ASN A 29 -4.39 -13.14 -7.48
C ASN A 29 -3.31 -14.22 -7.62
N ALA A 30 -2.31 -14.02 -8.46
CA ALA A 30 -1.21 -14.97 -8.62
C ALA A 30 -0.41 -15.13 -7.32
N LEU A 31 -0.13 -14.04 -6.62
CA LEU A 31 0.57 -14.05 -5.33
C LEU A 31 -0.27 -14.71 -4.23
N THR A 32 -1.55 -14.35 -4.13
CA THR A 32 -2.42 -14.80 -3.04
C THR A 32 -3.00 -16.19 -3.25
N GLN A 33 -3.25 -16.61 -4.49
CA GLN A 33 -3.70 -17.97 -4.79
C GLN A 33 -2.63 -19.02 -4.50
N THR A 34 -1.38 -18.71 -4.80
CA THR A 34 -0.25 -19.57 -4.42
C THR A 34 -0.18 -19.70 -2.90
N ALA A 35 -0.31 -18.60 -2.18
CA ALA A 35 -0.35 -18.59 -0.72
C ALA A 35 -1.56 -19.33 -0.15
N ALA A 36 -2.75 -19.25 -0.77
CA ALA A 36 -3.93 -19.98 -0.33
C ALA A 36 -3.78 -21.49 -0.49
N ALA A 37 -3.08 -21.96 -1.53
CA ALA A 37 -2.75 -23.37 -1.68
C ALA A 37 -1.75 -23.86 -0.61
N GLU A 38 -0.79 -23.04 -0.22
CA GLU A 38 0.13 -23.32 0.88
C GLU A 38 -0.54 -23.17 2.25
N ALA A 39 -1.47 -22.22 2.40
CA ALA A 39 -2.20 -21.92 3.62
C ALA A 39 -3.25 -22.97 3.98
N ALA A 40 -3.62 -23.88 3.07
CA ALA A 40 -4.40 -25.06 3.42
C ALA A 40 -3.73 -25.91 4.52
N ASN A 41 -2.45 -25.68 4.76
CA ASN A 41 -1.68 -26.26 5.86
C ASN A 41 -1.58 -25.33 7.11
N TYR A 42 -2.13 -24.09 7.08
CA TYR A 42 -2.11 -23.15 8.18
C TYR A 42 -3.51 -22.54 8.42
N PRO A 43 -4.13 -22.77 9.61
CA PRO A 43 -5.57 -22.52 9.83
C PRO A 43 -5.99 -21.06 10.02
N PHE A 44 -5.16 -20.05 9.73
CA PHE A 44 -5.46 -18.64 10.04
C PHE A 44 -5.23 -17.67 8.88
N CYS A 45 -5.51 -18.05 7.64
CA CYS A 45 -5.52 -17.10 6.54
C CYS A 45 -6.92 -16.51 6.35
N THR A 46 -7.12 -15.27 6.78
CA THR A 46 -8.33 -14.50 6.45
C THR A 46 -8.11 -13.87 5.07
N ILE A 47 -8.90 -14.27 4.08
CA ILE A 47 -8.92 -13.62 2.76
C ILE A 47 -10.05 -12.60 2.83
N GLU A 48 -9.69 -11.34 3.08
CA GLU A 48 -10.61 -10.23 2.83
C GLU A 48 -10.54 -9.83 1.34
N PRO A 49 -11.66 -9.35 0.73
CA PRO A 49 -11.61 -8.83 -0.62
C PRO A 49 -10.53 -7.74 -0.72
N ASN A 50 -9.60 -7.90 -1.65
CA ASN A 50 -8.49 -6.99 -1.91
C ASN A 50 -7.34 -7.00 -0.87
N VAL A 51 -7.33 -7.92 0.09
CA VAL A 51 -6.24 -8.12 1.05
C VAL A 51 -5.82 -9.58 1.03
N GLY A 52 -4.54 -9.86 0.92
CA GLY A 52 -4.00 -11.23 0.93
C GLY A 52 -2.67 -11.32 1.64
N GLU A 53 -2.50 -12.32 2.48
CA GLU A 53 -1.25 -12.59 3.17
C GLU A 53 -0.47 -13.71 2.47
N VAL A 54 0.84 -13.51 2.31
CA VAL A 54 1.76 -14.49 1.76
C VAL A 54 2.94 -14.71 2.69
N GLY A 55 3.37 -15.96 2.84
CA GLY A 55 4.63 -16.26 3.52
C GLY A 55 5.82 -15.87 2.64
N VAL A 56 6.80 -15.19 3.23
CA VAL A 56 8.05 -14.84 2.51
C VAL A 56 9.01 -16.02 2.59
N PRO A 57 9.35 -16.66 1.46
CA PRO A 57 10.31 -17.75 1.44
C PRO A 57 11.69 -17.26 1.91
N ASP A 58 12.29 -17.97 2.86
CA ASP A 58 13.64 -17.67 3.34
C ASP A 58 14.39 -18.98 3.67
N GLU A 59 15.32 -19.37 2.81
CA GLU A 59 16.12 -20.59 3.01
C GLU A 59 16.95 -20.61 4.31
N ARG A 60 17.17 -19.43 4.91
CA ARG A 60 17.88 -19.32 6.19
C ARG A 60 17.05 -19.90 7.32
N LEU A 61 15.72 -19.80 7.26
CA LEU A 61 14.82 -20.36 8.27
C LEU A 61 14.94 -21.87 8.34
N ASP A 62 15.00 -22.56 7.20
CA ASP A 62 15.17 -24.01 7.14
C ASP A 62 16.50 -24.47 7.75
N LYS A 63 17.57 -23.71 7.47
CA LYS A 63 18.90 -23.99 8.00
C LYS A 63 18.94 -23.79 9.52
N LEU A 64 18.36 -22.68 9.99
CA LEU A 64 18.29 -22.37 11.42
C LEU A 64 17.41 -23.38 12.18
N ALA A 65 16.28 -23.77 11.62
CA ALA A 65 15.37 -24.74 12.21
C ALA A 65 16.05 -26.11 12.38
N ARG A 66 16.85 -26.55 11.40
CA ARG A 66 17.63 -27.79 11.52
C ARG A 66 18.68 -27.72 12.61
N ILE A 67 19.40 -26.61 12.73
CA ILE A 67 20.42 -26.40 13.76
C ILE A 67 19.80 -26.36 15.15
N ALA A 68 18.67 -25.64 15.29
CA ALA A 68 17.98 -25.44 16.56
C ALA A 68 17.09 -26.62 16.96
N GLY A 69 16.82 -27.57 16.05
CA GLY A 69 15.85 -28.65 16.28
C GLY A 69 14.43 -28.13 16.47
N SER A 70 14.07 -27.04 15.75
CA SER A 70 12.75 -26.40 15.86
C SER A 70 11.63 -27.35 15.43
N LYS A 71 10.54 -27.36 16.20
CA LYS A 71 9.36 -28.17 15.90
C LYS A 71 8.52 -27.58 14.77
N GLU A 72 8.62 -26.28 14.56
CA GLU A 72 7.82 -25.52 13.62
C GLU A 72 8.66 -24.39 13.01
N ILE A 73 8.42 -24.09 11.75
CA ILE A 73 9.03 -22.96 11.03
C ILE A 73 7.91 -21.99 10.68
N ILE A 74 7.99 -20.76 11.21
CA ILE A 74 7.01 -19.72 10.96
C ILE A 74 7.69 -18.64 10.10
N PRO A 75 7.37 -18.55 8.79
CA PRO A 75 7.92 -17.52 7.93
C PRO A 75 7.36 -16.14 8.27
N THR A 76 8.12 -15.10 7.92
CA THR A 76 7.60 -13.73 7.92
C THR A 76 6.45 -13.63 6.94
N ARG A 77 5.40 -12.91 7.30
CA ARG A 77 4.24 -12.66 6.43
C ARG A 77 4.31 -11.26 5.83
N LEU A 78 3.94 -11.18 4.57
CA LEU A 78 3.74 -9.95 3.83
C LEU A 78 2.26 -9.86 3.46
N THR A 79 1.62 -8.75 3.82
CA THR A 79 0.24 -8.48 3.46
C THR A 79 0.20 -7.62 2.20
N PHE A 80 -0.39 -8.12 1.13
CA PHE A 80 -0.69 -7.35 -0.06
C PHE A 80 -2.09 -6.77 0.01
N VAL A 81 -2.21 -5.50 -0.39
CA VAL A 81 -3.49 -4.80 -0.53
C VAL A 81 -3.64 -4.37 -1.99
N ASP A 82 -4.62 -4.93 -2.72
CA ASP A 82 -4.95 -4.47 -4.08
C ASP A 82 -5.72 -3.15 -3.96
N ILE A 83 -5.02 -2.05 -4.18
CA ILE A 83 -5.60 -0.72 -4.14
C ILE A 83 -6.22 -0.43 -5.50
N ALA A 84 -7.52 -0.08 -5.53
CA ALA A 84 -8.25 0.21 -6.76
C ALA A 84 -7.48 1.14 -7.69
N GLY A 85 -7.53 0.85 -9.00
CA GLY A 85 -6.74 1.56 -10.01
C GLY A 85 -6.91 3.07 -9.95
N LEU A 86 -5.77 3.77 -9.90
CA LEU A 86 -5.71 5.21 -9.94
C LEU A 86 -5.99 5.66 -11.39
N VAL A 87 -6.87 6.62 -11.55
CA VAL A 87 -7.10 7.32 -12.83
C VAL A 87 -6.71 8.78 -12.68
N ARG A 88 -6.26 9.40 -13.76
CA ARG A 88 -5.92 10.83 -13.79
C ARG A 88 -7.09 11.68 -13.27
N GLY A 89 -6.81 12.59 -12.35
CA GLY A 89 -7.84 13.42 -11.69
C GLY A 89 -8.52 12.76 -10.49
N ALA A 90 -8.08 11.59 -10.04
CA ALA A 90 -8.64 10.91 -8.87
C ALA A 90 -8.48 11.73 -7.59
N SER A 91 -7.42 12.52 -7.47
CA SER A 91 -7.16 13.43 -6.36
C SER A 91 -8.21 14.56 -6.23
N LYS A 92 -8.86 14.95 -7.34
CA LYS A 92 -9.85 16.02 -7.40
C LYS A 92 -11.29 15.52 -7.31
N GLY A 93 -11.52 14.19 -7.32
CA GLY A 93 -12.85 13.58 -7.31
C GLY A 93 -13.41 13.39 -5.90
N GLU A 94 -14.67 13.79 -5.68
CA GLU A 94 -15.39 13.42 -4.47
C GLU A 94 -15.68 11.91 -4.48
N GLY A 95 -15.18 11.18 -3.48
CA GLY A 95 -15.50 9.78 -3.22
C GLY A 95 -14.38 8.78 -3.50
N LEU A 96 -14.13 8.38 -4.75
CA LEU A 96 -13.15 7.32 -5.08
C LEU A 96 -11.71 7.71 -4.80
N GLY A 97 -11.34 8.98 -5.03
CA GLY A 97 -10.00 9.49 -4.71
C GLY A 97 -9.69 9.45 -3.21
N ASN A 98 -10.66 9.80 -2.38
CA ASN A 98 -10.50 9.75 -0.92
C ASN A 98 -10.35 8.31 -0.39
N GLN A 99 -11.04 7.32 -0.99
CA GLN A 99 -10.87 5.91 -0.63
C GLN A 99 -9.49 5.38 -1.03
N PHE A 100 -9.03 5.72 -2.24
CA PHE A 100 -7.68 5.37 -2.70
C PHE A 100 -6.62 5.88 -1.71
N LEU A 101 -6.72 7.14 -1.31
CA LEU A 101 -5.78 7.76 -0.38
C LEU A 101 -5.85 7.19 1.03
N SER A 102 -7.03 6.78 1.50
CA SER A 102 -7.14 6.10 2.80
C SER A 102 -6.39 4.78 2.80
N HIS A 103 -6.51 3.99 1.73
CA HIS A 103 -5.80 2.72 1.60
C HIS A 103 -4.28 2.89 1.49
N ILE A 104 -3.81 3.93 0.77
CA ILE A 104 -2.36 4.22 0.70
C ILE A 104 -1.78 4.58 2.08
N ARG A 105 -2.53 5.27 2.93
CA ARG A 105 -2.09 5.63 4.28
C ARG A 105 -2.05 4.45 5.26
N GLU A 106 -2.67 3.34 4.92
CA GLU A 106 -2.74 2.15 5.76
C GLU A 106 -1.63 1.12 5.44
N VAL A 107 -0.81 1.39 4.42
CA VAL A 107 0.26 0.49 3.99
C VAL A 107 1.64 1.07 4.32
N ASP A 108 2.63 0.19 4.51
CA ASP A 108 4.00 0.56 4.85
C ASP A 108 4.85 0.88 3.62
N ALA A 109 4.47 0.32 2.46
CA ALA A 109 5.11 0.60 1.19
C ALA A 109 4.12 0.44 0.03
N VAL A 110 4.48 0.99 -1.12
CA VAL A 110 3.68 0.96 -2.35
C VAL A 110 4.50 0.31 -3.46
N ALA A 111 3.90 -0.68 -4.12
CA ALA A 111 4.44 -1.33 -5.32
C ALA A 111 3.70 -0.81 -6.56
N TYR A 112 4.40 -0.14 -7.46
CA TYR A 112 3.85 0.28 -8.74
C TYR A 112 3.82 -0.87 -9.73
N VAL A 113 2.64 -1.17 -10.28
CA VAL A 113 2.48 -2.11 -11.38
C VAL A 113 2.29 -1.31 -12.66
N LEU A 114 3.28 -1.39 -13.55
CA LEU A 114 3.32 -0.67 -14.80
C LEU A 114 3.17 -1.65 -15.96
N ARG A 115 2.39 -1.27 -16.98
CA ARG A 115 2.19 -2.10 -18.16
C ARG A 115 3.35 -1.94 -19.13
N CYS A 116 4.12 -3.01 -19.33
CA CYS A 116 5.23 -3.07 -20.28
C CYS A 116 4.96 -4.05 -21.44
N PHE A 117 3.77 -4.64 -21.52
CA PHE A 117 3.39 -5.62 -22.55
C PHE A 117 2.36 -5.03 -23.51
N GLU A 118 2.41 -5.48 -24.76
CA GLU A 118 1.42 -5.17 -25.79
C GLU A 118 0.38 -6.31 -25.84
N ASP A 119 -0.90 -5.94 -25.90
CA ASP A 119 -2.01 -6.86 -26.05
C ASP A 119 -3.20 -6.06 -26.61
N ASP A 120 -3.63 -6.40 -27.81
CA ASP A 120 -4.69 -5.69 -28.53
C ASP A 120 -6.08 -5.90 -27.89
N ASP A 121 -6.26 -7.00 -27.14
CA ASP A 121 -7.50 -7.30 -26.44
C ASP A 121 -7.65 -6.53 -25.12
N ILE A 122 -6.57 -5.94 -24.61
CA ILE A 122 -6.55 -5.19 -23.36
C ILE A 122 -6.32 -3.70 -23.64
N THR A 123 -7.39 -2.92 -23.55
CA THR A 123 -7.32 -1.47 -23.76
C THR A 123 -6.54 -0.78 -22.65
N HIS A 124 -5.54 0.03 -23.03
CA HIS A 124 -4.87 0.93 -22.09
C HIS A 124 -5.69 2.21 -21.89
N VAL A 125 -5.78 2.68 -20.63
CA VAL A 125 -6.62 3.84 -20.28
C VAL A 125 -6.16 5.15 -20.96
N GLU A 126 -4.86 5.30 -21.21
CA GLU A 126 -4.26 6.45 -21.90
C GLU A 126 -4.13 6.22 -23.43
N GLY A 127 -4.63 5.10 -23.95
CA GLY A 127 -4.58 4.77 -25.38
C GLY A 127 -3.18 4.43 -25.93
N ARG A 128 -2.16 4.39 -25.08
CA ARG A 128 -0.77 4.04 -25.43
C ARG A 128 -0.09 3.33 -24.27
N ILE A 129 0.90 2.51 -24.57
CA ILE A 129 1.73 1.85 -23.57
C ILE A 129 2.99 2.67 -23.39
N ASP A 130 3.11 3.33 -22.23
CA ASP A 130 4.25 4.17 -21.86
C ASP A 130 4.45 4.06 -20.33
N PRO A 131 5.21 3.04 -19.88
CA PRO A 131 5.36 2.76 -18.46
C PRO A 131 5.92 3.94 -17.65
N LEU A 132 6.78 4.77 -18.27
CA LEU A 132 7.34 5.95 -17.61
C LEU A 132 6.27 7.00 -17.36
N SER A 133 5.49 7.33 -18.40
CA SER A 133 4.37 8.27 -18.30
C SER A 133 3.28 7.77 -17.32
N ASP A 134 3.08 6.44 -17.25
CA ASP A 134 2.14 5.84 -16.30
C ASP A 134 2.65 6.01 -14.85
N ALA A 135 3.93 5.80 -14.61
CA ALA A 135 4.55 6.04 -13.30
C ALA A 135 4.44 7.50 -12.88
N GLU A 136 4.78 8.44 -13.76
CA GLU A 136 4.66 9.88 -13.53
C GLU A 136 3.21 10.29 -13.22
N THR A 137 2.23 9.67 -13.87
CA THR A 137 0.81 9.90 -13.60
C THR A 137 0.45 9.46 -12.18
N VAL A 138 0.88 8.26 -11.75
CA VAL A 138 0.64 7.76 -10.40
C VAL A 138 1.30 8.66 -9.36
N GLU A 139 2.56 9.03 -9.56
CA GLU A 139 3.30 9.92 -8.63
C GLU A 139 2.63 11.30 -8.53
N THR A 140 2.21 11.87 -9.67
CA THR A 140 1.53 13.16 -9.68
C THR A 140 0.23 13.13 -8.87
N GLU A 141 -0.58 12.10 -9.02
CA GLU A 141 -1.83 11.97 -8.27
C GLU A 141 -1.58 11.79 -6.77
N LEU A 142 -0.51 11.06 -6.39
CA LEU A 142 -0.10 10.93 -4.99
C LEU A 142 0.36 12.27 -4.40
N MET A 143 1.20 13.02 -5.14
CA MET A 143 1.65 14.35 -4.71
C MET A 143 0.50 15.34 -4.56
N LEU A 144 -0.46 15.34 -5.51
CA LEU A 144 -1.64 16.20 -5.42
C LEU A 144 -2.51 15.87 -4.22
N ALA A 145 -2.59 14.61 -3.87
CA ALA A 145 -3.32 14.14 -2.71
C ALA A 145 -2.66 14.52 -1.38
N ASP A 146 -1.34 14.43 -1.34
CA ASP A 146 -0.56 14.87 -0.18
C ASP A 146 -0.67 16.39 -0.01
N LEU A 147 -0.58 17.14 -1.11
CA LEU A 147 -0.78 18.59 -1.12
C LEU A 147 -2.15 18.98 -0.54
N ASP A 148 -3.25 18.39 -1.05
CA ASP A 148 -4.60 18.64 -0.53
C ASP A 148 -4.72 18.35 0.98
N SER A 149 -4.05 17.28 1.42
CA SER A 149 -4.01 16.91 2.85
C SER A 149 -3.23 17.91 3.69
N CYS A 150 -2.09 18.39 3.18
CA CYS A 150 -1.27 19.42 3.83
C CYS A 150 -2.01 20.76 3.91
N GLU A 151 -2.66 21.19 2.83
CA GLU A 151 -3.43 22.44 2.80
C GLU A 151 -4.60 22.44 3.79
N LYS A 152 -5.38 21.34 3.82
CA LYS A 152 -6.47 21.17 4.78
C LYS A 152 -5.99 21.19 6.22
N ARG A 153 -4.86 20.53 6.49
CA ARG A 153 -4.24 20.50 7.82
C ARG A 153 -3.69 21.86 8.20
N LEU A 154 -3.01 22.56 7.29
CA LEU A 154 -2.47 23.89 7.49
C LEU A 154 -3.60 24.87 7.89
N ALA A 155 -4.71 24.91 7.12
CA ALA A 155 -5.86 25.76 7.43
C ALA A 155 -6.44 25.56 8.83
N ASN A 156 -6.43 24.31 9.34
CA ASN A 156 -6.88 24.01 10.69
C ASN A 156 -5.86 24.42 11.76
N VAL A 157 -4.58 24.20 11.50
CA VAL A 157 -3.50 24.51 12.44
C VAL A 157 -3.30 26.03 12.56
N GLU A 158 -3.41 26.77 11.45
CA GLU A 158 -3.34 28.24 11.46
C GLU A 158 -4.39 28.90 12.38
N LYS A 159 -5.61 28.38 12.40
CA LYS A 159 -6.66 28.90 13.30
C LYS A 159 -6.24 28.81 14.75
N ARG A 160 -5.61 27.68 15.15
CA ARG A 160 -5.08 27.47 16.49
C ARG A 160 -3.85 28.34 16.76
N ALA A 161 -2.96 28.49 15.79
CA ALA A 161 -1.75 29.32 15.88
C ALA A 161 -2.10 30.80 16.12
N LYS A 162 -3.15 31.32 15.44
CA LYS A 162 -3.70 32.68 15.67
C LYS A 162 -4.25 32.84 17.08
N GLY A 163 -4.73 31.76 17.71
CA GLY A 163 -5.17 31.74 19.11
C GLY A 163 -4.02 31.71 20.15
N GLY A 164 -2.74 31.76 19.72
CA GLY A 164 -1.58 31.82 20.61
C GLY A 164 -0.95 30.46 20.94
N ASP A 165 -1.42 29.36 20.38
CA ASP A 165 -0.87 28.01 20.56
C ASP A 165 0.52 27.93 19.93
N LYS A 166 1.57 27.75 20.76
CA LYS A 166 2.98 27.68 20.32
C LYS A 166 3.27 26.43 19.50
N GLU A 167 2.64 25.31 19.85
CA GLU A 167 2.82 24.05 19.13
C GLU A 167 2.20 24.13 17.74
N ALA A 168 1.00 24.73 17.62
CA ALA A 168 0.35 24.98 16.36
C ALA A 168 1.18 25.91 15.46
N LYS A 169 1.87 26.90 16.00
CA LYS A 169 2.80 27.76 15.22
C LYS A 169 3.95 26.96 14.61
N ALA A 170 4.54 26.05 15.39
CA ALA A 170 5.63 25.21 14.91
C ALA A 170 5.14 24.22 13.83
N GLN A 171 3.94 23.65 14.02
CA GLN A 171 3.31 22.77 13.04
C GLN A 171 2.96 23.50 11.73
N ALA A 172 2.42 24.72 11.81
CA ALA A 172 2.13 25.52 10.61
C ALA A 172 3.40 25.80 9.81
N ALA A 173 4.47 26.25 10.46
CA ALA A 173 5.75 26.51 9.80
C ALA A 173 6.39 25.25 9.14
N LEU A 174 6.10 24.05 9.66
CA LEU A 174 6.51 22.79 9.05
C LEU A 174 5.67 22.47 7.81
N LEU A 175 4.33 22.61 7.91
CA LEU A 175 3.40 22.34 6.81
C LEU A 175 3.55 23.32 5.64
N GLU A 176 3.99 24.57 5.88
CA GLU A 176 4.29 25.53 4.83
C GLU A 176 5.55 25.17 4.00
N LYS A 177 6.39 24.28 4.52
CA LYS A 177 7.62 23.83 3.84
C LYS A 177 7.46 22.50 3.12
N ALA A 178 6.44 21.72 3.47
CA ALA A 178 6.14 20.43 2.86
C ALA A 178 5.43 20.62 1.52
#